data_b52aa2af3de6962623ed84333e17863e
#
_entry.id   b52aa2af3de6962623ed84333e17863e
#
_cell.length_a   1.000
_cell.length_b   1.000
_cell.length_c   1.000
_cell.angle_alpha   90.00
_cell.angle_beta   90.00
_cell.angle_gamma   90.00
#
_symmetry.space_group_name_H-M   'P 1'
#
loop_
_entity.id
_entity.type
_entity.pdbx_description
1 polymer ?
#
loop_
_entity_poly.entity_id
_entity_poly.type
_entity_poly.pdbx_seq_one_letter_code
_entity_poly.pdbx_strand_id
1 'polypeptide(L)'
;GPTGSGKSLVLSVAARALLEEGTIKRATYTTPQRQLVHQLAGDERLGITALLGRANYPCHKMPQGSAGDCPVPAKARRKTCPRCPYLAARDAYVDASVGATTLDKLLTDRSLPAAELLIVDESQGLEMKLIEQRSIILPEWMDLTGDLPEQMDTWLAAIRTKQLKYEGQLEKLFARMAPPGESEEVKSLMG
;
A
#
# COMPACT_ATOMS: atom_id res chain seq x y z
N GLY A 1 -13.86 -16.19 -17.31
CA GLY A 1 -14.71 -15.83 -18.47
C GLY A 1 -14.03 -14.79 -19.33
N PRO A 2 -14.40 -14.64 -20.61
CA PRO A 2 -13.77 -13.66 -21.50
C PRO A 2 -13.96 -12.23 -21.00
N THR A 3 -13.02 -11.35 -21.33
CA THR A 3 -13.11 -9.92 -21.10
C THR A 3 -14.41 -9.36 -21.77
N GLY A 4 -15.12 -8.48 -21.08
CA GLY A 4 -16.37 -7.89 -21.59
C GLY A 4 -17.64 -8.66 -21.24
N SER A 5 -17.58 -9.75 -20.46
CA SER A 5 -18.73 -10.58 -20.07
C SER A 5 -19.67 -9.95 -19.01
N GLY A 6 -19.50 -8.67 -18.66
CA GLY A 6 -20.34 -8.00 -17.65
C GLY A 6 -20.11 -8.44 -16.20
N LYS A 7 -19.06 -9.22 -15.93
CA LYS A 7 -18.74 -9.71 -14.56
C LYS A 7 -18.68 -8.60 -13.52
N SER A 8 -17.96 -7.53 -13.84
CA SER A 8 -17.78 -6.39 -12.92
C SER A 8 -19.11 -5.73 -12.58
N LEU A 9 -20.04 -5.63 -13.57
CA LEU A 9 -21.38 -5.10 -13.34
C LEU A 9 -22.18 -6.02 -12.42
N VAL A 10 -22.20 -7.32 -12.69
CA VAL A 10 -22.93 -8.31 -11.88
C VAL A 10 -22.43 -8.30 -10.45
N LEU A 11 -21.10 -8.29 -10.24
CA LEU A 11 -20.51 -8.26 -8.91
C LEU A 11 -20.83 -6.94 -8.17
N SER A 12 -20.84 -5.82 -8.88
CA SER A 12 -21.21 -4.53 -8.29
C SER A 12 -22.69 -4.48 -7.89
N VAL A 13 -23.57 -5.03 -8.70
CA VAL A 13 -25.01 -5.13 -8.39
C VAL A 13 -25.24 -6.06 -7.19
N ALA A 14 -24.57 -7.20 -7.14
CA ALA A 14 -24.64 -8.11 -6.00
C ALA A 14 -24.15 -7.45 -4.69
N ALA A 15 -23.04 -6.70 -4.74
CA ALA A 15 -22.56 -5.96 -3.58
C ALA A 15 -23.60 -4.92 -3.09
N ARG A 16 -24.26 -4.22 -4.00
CA ARG A 16 -25.32 -3.26 -3.64
C ARG A 16 -26.53 -3.95 -3.03
N ALA A 17 -26.98 -5.06 -3.57
CA ALA A 17 -28.09 -5.82 -2.99
C ALA A 17 -27.80 -6.20 -1.53
N LEU A 18 -26.60 -6.71 -1.24
CA LEU A 18 -26.17 -7.07 0.12
C LEU A 18 -26.10 -5.85 1.06
N LEU A 19 -25.72 -4.68 0.54
CA LEU A 19 -25.73 -3.43 1.30
C LEU A 19 -27.16 -2.95 1.60
N GLU A 20 -28.06 -3.02 0.60
CA GLU A 20 -29.47 -2.62 0.74
C GLU A 20 -30.23 -3.54 1.71
N GLU A 21 -29.91 -4.83 1.70
CA GLU A 21 -30.42 -5.81 2.67
C GLU A 21 -29.84 -5.62 4.09
N GLY A 22 -28.80 -4.82 4.23
CA GLY A 22 -28.10 -4.62 5.52
C GLY A 22 -27.23 -5.82 5.93
N THR A 23 -26.99 -6.78 5.03
CA THR A 23 -26.13 -7.95 5.27
C THR A 23 -24.67 -7.54 5.46
N ILE A 24 -24.25 -6.53 4.73
CA ILE A 24 -22.91 -5.92 4.84
C ILE A 24 -23.04 -4.40 4.95
N LYS A 25 -22.04 -3.75 5.53
CA LYS A 25 -21.96 -2.28 5.65
C LYS A 25 -20.98 -1.68 4.66
N ARG A 26 -20.03 -2.48 4.18
CA ARG A 26 -18.98 -2.02 3.29
C ARG A 26 -18.52 -3.10 2.34
N ALA A 27 -18.42 -2.74 1.06
CA ALA A 27 -17.79 -3.54 0.03
C ALA A 27 -16.56 -2.82 -0.56
N THR A 28 -15.52 -3.58 -0.89
CA THR A 28 -14.35 -3.07 -1.62
C THR A 28 -14.15 -3.87 -2.88
N TYR A 29 -14.11 -3.17 -4.02
CA TYR A 29 -13.73 -3.74 -5.30
C TYR A 29 -12.24 -3.50 -5.53
N THR A 30 -11.48 -4.52 -5.88
CA THR A 30 -10.06 -4.38 -6.17
C THR A 30 -9.68 -5.08 -7.48
N THR A 31 -8.77 -4.45 -8.21
CA THR A 31 -8.26 -4.92 -9.50
C THR A 31 -6.82 -4.47 -9.66
N PRO A 32 -5.95 -5.20 -10.38
CA PRO A 32 -4.60 -4.72 -10.69
C PRO A 32 -4.60 -3.50 -11.63
N GLN A 33 -5.68 -3.27 -12.39
CA GLN A 33 -5.74 -2.25 -13.43
C GLN A 33 -6.37 -0.93 -12.94
N ARG A 34 -5.59 0.17 -12.98
CA ARG A 34 -6.08 1.51 -12.64
C ARG A 34 -7.24 1.99 -13.53
N GLN A 35 -7.20 1.63 -14.82
CA GLN A 35 -8.24 2.01 -15.78
C GLN A 35 -9.60 1.42 -15.38
N LEU A 36 -9.63 0.17 -14.91
CA LEU A 36 -10.86 -0.46 -14.46
C LEU A 36 -11.42 0.22 -13.20
N VAL A 37 -10.56 0.63 -12.26
CA VAL A 37 -10.98 1.43 -11.09
C VAL A 37 -11.68 2.72 -11.54
N HIS A 38 -11.10 3.43 -12.54
CA HIS A 38 -11.73 4.64 -13.09
C HIS A 38 -13.05 4.36 -13.80
N GLN A 39 -13.15 3.28 -14.56
CA GLN A 39 -14.38 2.90 -15.26
C GLN A 39 -15.51 2.58 -14.27
N LEU A 40 -15.20 1.85 -13.20
CA LEU A 40 -16.18 1.53 -12.16
C LEU A 40 -16.68 2.78 -11.43
N ALA A 41 -15.80 3.69 -11.08
CA ALA A 41 -16.17 4.93 -10.41
C ALA A 41 -16.82 5.95 -11.35
N GLY A 42 -16.56 5.87 -12.64
CA GLY A 42 -17.17 6.74 -13.65
C GLY A 42 -18.61 6.34 -14.02
N ASP A 43 -19.05 5.15 -13.68
CA ASP A 43 -20.45 4.73 -13.84
C ASP A 43 -21.25 5.12 -12.59
N GLU A 44 -21.92 6.27 -12.66
CA GLU A 44 -22.72 6.82 -11.55
C GLU A 44 -23.76 5.84 -11.00
N ARG A 45 -24.27 4.94 -11.87
CA ARG A 45 -25.28 3.92 -11.47
C ARG A 45 -24.72 2.96 -10.43
N LEU A 46 -23.40 2.74 -10.44
CA LEU A 46 -22.74 1.83 -9.50
C LEU A 46 -22.50 2.47 -8.13
N GLY A 47 -22.44 3.80 -8.03
CA GLY A 47 -22.19 4.51 -6.78
C GLY A 47 -20.88 4.12 -6.10
N ILE A 48 -19.84 3.83 -6.90
CA ILE A 48 -18.54 3.36 -6.44
C ILE A 48 -17.58 4.53 -6.32
N THR A 49 -16.90 4.65 -5.19
CA THR A 49 -15.89 5.69 -4.96
C THR A 49 -14.49 5.13 -5.17
N ALA A 50 -13.72 5.75 -6.08
CA ALA A 50 -12.37 5.32 -6.39
C ALA A 50 -11.33 5.92 -5.43
N LEU A 51 -10.33 5.10 -5.07
CA LEU A 51 -9.08 5.57 -4.45
C LEU A 51 -7.88 4.90 -5.11
N LEU A 52 -7.01 5.70 -5.71
CA LEU A 52 -5.75 5.23 -6.27
C LEU A 52 -4.55 5.56 -5.37
N GLY A 53 -3.36 5.07 -5.75
CA GLY A 53 -2.12 5.47 -5.11
C GLY A 53 -1.86 6.98 -5.23
N ARG A 54 -1.14 7.57 -4.30
CA ARG A 54 -0.86 9.01 -4.23
C ARG A 54 -0.26 9.60 -5.50
N ALA A 55 0.55 8.83 -6.20
CA ALA A 55 1.16 9.25 -7.47
C ALA A 55 0.15 9.54 -8.60
N ASN A 56 -1.12 9.15 -8.44
CA ASN A 56 -2.17 9.39 -9.42
C ASN A 56 -2.94 10.72 -9.19
N TYR A 57 -2.56 11.50 -8.19
CA TYR A 57 -3.21 12.77 -7.86
C TYR A 57 -2.22 13.92 -7.98
N PRO A 58 -2.62 15.09 -8.52
CA PRO A 58 -1.74 16.25 -8.60
C PRO A 58 -1.41 16.77 -7.19
N CYS A 59 -0.24 17.40 -7.06
CA CYS A 59 0.19 18.05 -5.83
C CYS A 59 0.16 19.57 -5.96
N HIS A 60 -0.62 20.27 -5.14
CA HIS A 60 -0.63 21.74 -5.15
C HIS A 60 0.68 22.40 -4.69
N LYS A 61 1.52 21.67 -3.97
CA LYS A 61 2.84 22.15 -3.53
C LYS A 61 3.94 21.89 -4.57
N MET A 62 3.64 21.06 -5.57
CA MET A 62 4.53 20.75 -6.70
C MET A 62 3.73 20.77 -7.99
N PRO A 63 3.67 21.90 -8.72
CA PRO A 63 2.79 22.06 -9.88
C PRO A 63 2.98 21.02 -11.00
N GLN A 64 4.19 20.46 -11.11
CA GLN A 64 4.52 19.41 -12.09
C GLN A 64 4.66 18.02 -11.44
N GLY A 65 4.36 17.90 -10.13
CA GLY A 65 4.53 16.67 -9.37
C GLY A 65 3.21 16.07 -8.89
N SER A 66 3.30 14.87 -8.39
CA SER A 66 2.19 14.11 -7.82
C SER A 66 2.10 14.26 -6.30
N ALA A 67 0.98 13.86 -5.72
CA ALA A 67 0.85 13.75 -4.27
C ALA A 67 1.77 12.65 -3.68
N GLY A 68 2.33 11.77 -4.52
CA GLY A 68 3.38 10.82 -4.16
C GLY A 68 4.66 11.52 -3.75
N ASP A 69 5.03 12.56 -4.50
CA ASP A 69 6.28 13.34 -4.35
C ASP A 69 6.12 14.53 -3.39
N CYS A 70 4.96 14.66 -2.74
CA CYS A 70 4.65 15.79 -1.87
C CYS A 70 5.68 15.94 -0.73
N PRO A 71 6.39 17.09 -0.61
CA PRO A 71 7.41 17.30 0.39
C PRO A 71 6.86 17.40 1.82
N VAL A 72 5.53 17.58 1.96
CA VAL A 72 4.91 17.70 3.27
C VAL A 72 4.80 16.33 3.94
N PRO A 73 5.35 16.15 5.15
CA PRO A 73 5.24 14.91 5.89
C PRO A 73 3.79 14.44 6.07
N ALA A 74 3.54 13.14 6.06
CA ALA A 74 2.19 12.57 6.12
C ALA A 74 1.37 13.09 7.31
N LYS A 75 1.98 13.21 8.50
CA LYS A 75 1.34 13.71 9.72
C LYS A 75 0.91 15.18 9.64
N ALA A 76 1.63 15.99 8.85
CA ALA A 76 1.35 17.42 8.71
C ALA A 76 0.43 17.75 7.53
N ARG A 77 0.20 16.82 6.58
CA ARG A 77 -0.51 17.08 5.32
C ARG A 77 -1.90 17.66 5.50
N ARG A 78 -2.70 17.14 6.43
CA ARG A 78 -4.07 17.66 6.66
C ARG A 78 -4.09 19.13 7.06
N LYS A 79 -3.10 19.57 7.85
CA LYS A 79 -2.98 20.98 8.27
C LYS A 79 -2.38 21.86 7.18
N THR A 80 -1.33 21.35 6.50
CA THR A 80 -0.53 22.14 5.55
C THR A 80 -1.12 22.17 4.13
N CYS A 81 -1.87 21.13 3.75
CA CYS A 81 -2.48 20.96 2.43
C CYS A 81 -3.97 20.63 2.54
N PRO A 82 -4.82 21.52 3.04
CA PRO A 82 -6.25 21.24 3.28
C PRO A 82 -7.03 20.92 1.99
N ARG A 83 -6.54 21.38 0.83
CA ARG A 83 -7.14 21.11 -0.49
C ARG A 83 -6.39 20.02 -1.29
N CYS A 84 -5.69 19.10 -0.62
CA CYS A 84 -4.97 18.03 -1.29
C CYS A 84 -5.95 17.07 -2.00
N PRO A 85 -5.90 16.92 -3.34
CA PRO A 85 -6.82 16.05 -4.08
C PRO A 85 -6.78 14.59 -3.62
N TYR A 86 -5.59 14.10 -3.26
CA TYR A 86 -5.45 12.76 -2.70
C TYR A 86 -6.18 12.61 -1.36
N LEU A 87 -6.06 13.60 -0.46
CA LEU A 87 -6.74 13.53 0.84
C LEU A 87 -8.26 13.60 0.66
N ALA A 88 -8.75 14.46 -0.23
CA ALA A 88 -10.17 14.54 -0.56
C ALA A 88 -10.71 13.20 -1.11
N ALA A 89 -10.00 12.59 -2.07
CA ALA A 89 -10.37 11.29 -2.62
C ALA A 89 -10.32 10.18 -1.55
N ARG A 90 -9.33 10.24 -0.66
CA ARG A 90 -9.21 9.27 0.44
C ARG A 90 -10.36 9.40 1.45
N ASP A 91 -10.72 10.63 1.81
CA ASP A 91 -11.82 10.87 2.73
C ASP A 91 -13.16 10.39 2.11
N ALA A 92 -13.42 10.76 0.85
CA ALA A 92 -14.58 10.23 0.12
C ALA A 92 -14.61 8.70 0.06
N TYR A 93 -13.47 8.05 -0.16
CA TYR A 93 -13.37 6.59 -0.16
C TYR A 93 -13.65 6.00 1.23
N VAL A 94 -13.16 6.61 2.30
CA VAL A 94 -13.38 6.15 3.68
C VAL A 94 -14.87 6.23 4.05
N ASP A 95 -15.56 7.26 3.60
CA ASP A 95 -16.99 7.49 3.90
C ASP A 95 -17.93 6.66 3.00
N ALA A 96 -17.44 6.14 1.87
CA ALA A 96 -18.26 5.38 0.94
C ALA A 96 -18.56 3.96 1.44
N SER A 97 -19.77 3.48 1.20
CA SER A 97 -20.16 2.09 1.44
C SER A 97 -19.59 1.13 0.38
N VAL A 98 -19.35 1.61 -0.85
CA VAL A 98 -18.68 0.83 -1.91
C VAL A 98 -17.45 1.59 -2.39
N GLY A 99 -16.29 1.03 -2.20
CA GLY A 99 -15.03 1.57 -2.67
C GLY A 99 -14.40 0.73 -3.77
N ALA A 100 -13.68 1.37 -4.72
CA ALA A 100 -12.82 0.68 -5.67
C ALA A 100 -11.38 1.17 -5.54
N THR A 101 -10.42 0.25 -5.55
CA THR A 101 -9.00 0.57 -5.44
C THR A 101 -8.15 -0.45 -6.20
N THR A 102 -6.88 -0.13 -6.41
CA THR A 102 -5.95 -1.12 -6.96
C THR A 102 -5.52 -2.12 -5.89
N LEU A 103 -5.21 -3.33 -6.33
CA LEU A 103 -4.74 -4.39 -5.45
C LEU A 103 -3.47 -3.97 -4.69
N ASP A 104 -2.51 -3.31 -5.37
CA ASP A 104 -1.30 -2.78 -4.73
C ASP A 104 -1.63 -1.78 -3.61
N LYS A 105 -2.59 -0.89 -3.85
CA LYS A 105 -3.02 0.08 -2.85
C LYS A 105 -3.68 -0.59 -1.65
N LEU A 106 -4.53 -1.58 -1.90
CA LEU A 106 -5.20 -2.34 -0.84
C LEU A 106 -4.19 -3.08 0.05
N LEU A 107 -3.19 -3.72 -0.55
CA LEU A 107 -2.18 -4.51 0.17
C LEU A 107 -1.18 -3.64 0.94
N THR A 108 -0.88 -2.43 0.45
CA THR A 108 0.16 -1.57 1.06
C THR A 108 -0.39 -0.56 2.05
N ASP A 109 -1.64 -0.13 1.93
CA ASP A 109 -2.21 0.90 2.82
C ASP A 109 -3.08 0.29 3.92
N ARG A 110 -2.45 -0.05 5.02
CA ARG A 110 -3.12 -0.59 6.22
C ARG A 110 -4.11 0.37 6.90
N SER A 111 -4.16 1.62 6.46
CA SER A 111 -5.07 2.63 7.01
C SER A 111 -6.42 2.70 6.27
N LEU A 112 -6.64 1.87 5.26
CA LEU A 112 -7.93 1.74 4.60
C LEU A 112 -8.92 1.00 5.52
N PRO A 113 -10.20 1.40 5.50
CA PRO A 113 -11.20 0.70 6.29
C PRO A 113 -11.37 -0.74 5.81
N ALA A 114 -11.56 -1.64 6.76
CA ALA A 114 -11.90 -3.04 6.46
C ALA A 114 -13.23 -3.11 5.72
N ALA A 115 -13.34 -4.00 4.75
CA ALA A 115 -14.56 -4.32 4.05
C ALA A 115 -15.07 -5.70 4.47
N GLU A 116 -16.39 -5.83 4.61
CA GLU A 116 -17.05 -7.11 4.91
C GLU A 116 -17.18 -7.96 3.63
N LEU A 117 -17.19 -7.30 2.47
CA LEU A 117 -17.13 -7.95 1.16
C LEU A 117 -15.95 -7.41 0.35
N LEU A 118 -15.05 -8.29 -0.03
CA LEU A 118 -13.94 -8.00 -0.94
C LEU A 118 -14.19 -8.67 -2.29
N ILE A 119 -14.28 -7.87 -3.34
CA ILE A 119 -14.38 -8.32 -4.72
C ILE A 119 -13.00 -8.17 -5.36
N VAL A 120 -12.40 -9.27 -5.80
CA VAL A 120 -11.10 -9.27 -6.48
C VAL A 120 -11.31 -9.63 -7.95
N ASP A 121 -11.17 -8.66 -8.82
CA ASP A 121 -11.20 -8.88 -10.26
C ASP A 121 -9.80 -9.20 -10.79
N GLU A 122 -9.73 -9.99 -11.85
CA GLU A 122 -8.46 -10.49 -12.42
C GLU A 122 -7.57 -11.20 -11.35
N SER A 123 -8.19 -12.06 -10.56
CA SER A 123 -7.54 -12.73 -9.42
C SER A 123 -6.40 -13.67 -9.80
N GLN A 124 -6.21 -13.99 -11.09
CA GLN A 124 -5.13 -14.85 -11.58
C GLN A 124 -3.72 -14.29 -11.24
N GLY A 125 -3.60 -12.97 -11.05
CA GLY A 125 -2.35 -12.33 -10.61
C GLY A 125 -2.22 -12.14 -9.10
N LEU A 126 -3.23 -12.52 -8.32
CA LEU A 126 -3.29 -12.24 -6.88
C LEU A 126 -2.16 -12.93 -6.11
N GLU A 127 -1.89 -14.21 -6.41
CA GLU A 127 -0.85 -14.98 -5.74
C GLU A 127 0.53 -14.32 -5.90
N MET A 128 0.90 -13.98 -7.14
CA MET A 128 2.17 -13.30 -7.41
C MET A 128 2.26 -11.95 -6.68
N LYS A 129 1.18 -11.19 -6.67
CA LYS A 129 1.13 -9.90 -5.94
C LYS A 129 1.28 -10.08 -4.43
N LEU A 130 0.66 -11.09 -3.86
CA LEU A 130 0.82 -11.39 -2.44
C LEU A 130 2.26 -11.83 -2.12
N ILE A 131 2.88 -12.63 -2.97
CA ILE A 131 4.28 -13.02 -2.83
C ILE A 131 5.18 -11.77 -2.91
N GLU A 132 5.04 -10.94 -3.94
CA GLU A 132 5.80 -9.69 -4.10
C GLU A 132 5.69 -8.78 -2.87
N GLN A 133 4.49 -8.59 -2.33
CA GLN A 133 4.23 -7.71 -1.19
C GLN A 133 4.72 -8.28 0.15
N ARG A 134 4.91 -9.58 0.24
CA ARG A 134 5.37 -10.29 1.44
C ARG A 134 6.81 -10.79 1.34
N SER A 135 7.41 -10.71 0.15
CA SER A 135 8.80 -11.08 -0.06
C SER A 135 9.74 -10.04 0.53
N ILE A 136 10.75 -10.50 1.20
CA ILE A 136 11.88 -9.67 1.64
C ILE A 136 12.97 -9.85 0.59
N ILE A 137 13.31 -8.78 -0.12
CA ILE A 137 14.46 -8.77 -1.01
C ILE A 137 15.70 -8.62 -0.12
N LEU A 138 16.45 -9.70 -0.02
CA LEU A 138 17.72 -9.69 0.71
C LEU A 138 18.83 -9.21 -0.21
N PRO A 139 19.75 -8.36 0.27
CA PRO A 139 20.91 -7.97 -0.52
C PRO A 139 21.78 -9.20 -0.88
N GLU A 140 22.39 -9.20 -2.06
CA GLU A 140 23.22 -10.31 -2.55
C GLU A 140 24.37 -10.68 -1.59
N TRP A 141 24.86 -9.69 -0.83
CA TRP A 141 25.93 -9.90 0.17
C TRP A 141 25.44 -10.59 1.45
N MET A 142 24.12 -10.74 1.63
CA MET A 142 23.57 -11.43 2.79
C MET A 142 23.62 -12.95 2.56
N ASP A 143 24.62 -13.57 3.14
CA ASP A 143 24.78 -15.03 3.09
C ASP A 143 23.67 -15.71 3.90
N LEU A 144 22.79 -16.39 3.17
CA LEU A 144 21.73 -17.25 3.73
C LEU A 144 22.08 -18.74 3.57
N THR A 145 23.34 -19.06 3.22
CA THR A 145 23.79 -20.45 3.18
C THR A 145 23.79 -21.05 4.59
N GLY A 146 23.03 -22.06 4.77
CA GLY A 146 22.83 -22.76 6.03
C GLY A 146 21.47 -23.45 6.02
N ASP A 147 21.23 -24.32 6.98
CA ASP A 147 19.96 -25.02 7.14
C ASP A 147 18.84 -23.98 7.34
N LEU A 148 17.93 -23.93 6.40
CA LEU A 148 16.78 -23.03 6.45
C LEU A 148 15.72 -23.62 7.40
N PRO A 149 15.22 -22.85 8.37
CA PRO A 149 14.22 -23.35 9.29
C PRO A 149 12.93 -23.72 8.57
N GLU A 150 12.29 -24.82 8.96
CA GLU A 150 11.02 -25.28 8.37
C GLU A 150 9.83 -24.37 8.69
N GLN A 151 9.92 -23.60 9.77
CA GLN A 151 8.80 -22.75 10.23
C GLN A 151 9.07 -21.26 9.99
N MET A 152 8.06 -20.55 9.53
CA MET A 152 8.08 -19.11 9.19
C MET A 152 8.61 -18.22 10.33
N ASP A 153 8.19 -18.48 11.58
CA ASP A 153 8.60 -17.69 12.74
C ASP A 153 10.10 -17.84 13.03
N THR A 154 10.63 -19.04 12.84
CA THR A 154 12.06 -19.32 12.97
C THR A 154 12.86 -18.66 11.85
N TRP A 155 12.30 -18.58 10.64
CA TRP A 155 12.84 -17.84 9.52
C TRP A 155 12.94 -16.34 9.83
N LEU A 156 11.85 -15.74 10.31
CA LEU A 156 11.81 -14.34 10.68
C LEU A 156 12.78 -14.00 11.82
N ALA A 157 12.93 -14.90 12.80
CA ALA A 157 13.90 -14.74 13.87
C ALA A 157 15.35 -14.80 13.34
N ALA A 158 15.66 -15.75 12.44
CA ALA A 158 16.97 -15.87 11.82
C ALA A 158 17.33 -14.64 10.96
N ILE A 159 16.39 -14.12 10.18
CA ILE A 159 16.57 -12.88 9.38
C ILE A 159 16.83 -11.69 10.30
N ARG A 160 16.02 -11.51 11.36
CA ARG A 160 16.22 -10.45 12.34
C ARG A 160 17.59 -10.49 13.02
N THR A 161 18.02 -11.69 13.41
CA THR A 161 19.34 -11.88 14.03
C THR A 161 20.45 -11.49 13.07
N LYS A 162 20.36 -11.89 11.81
CA LYS A 162 21.34 -11.51 10.77
C LYS A 162 21.30 -10.00 10.51
N GLN A 163 20.12 -9.39 10.41
CA GLN A 163 19.96 -7.94 10.24
C GLN A 163 20.67 -7.17 11.35
N LEU A 164 20.41 -7.48 12.61
CA LEU A 164 21.06 -6.85 13.77
C LEU A 164 22.59 -7.00 13.75
N LYS A 165 23.09 -8.17 13.32
CA LYS A 165 24.53 -8.40 13.17
C LYS A 165 25.15 -7.47 12.13
N TYR A 166 24.48 -7.27 10.97
CA TYR A 166 24.99 -6.40 9.92
C TYR A 166 24.86 -4.93 10.26
N GLU A 167 23.78 -4.51 10.92
CA GLU A 167 23.64 -3.15 11.46
C GLU A 167 24.79 -2.81 12.42
N GLY A 168 25.09 -3.70 13.37
CA GLY A 168 26.21 -3.53 14.28
C GLY A 168 27.60 -3.56 13.59
N GLN A 169 27.73 -4.22 12.43
CA GLN A 169 28.96 -4.16 11.62
C GLN A 169 29.06 -2.81 10.87
N LEU A 170 27.98 -2.30 10.32
CA LEU A 170 27.91 -1.00 9.67
C LEU A 170 28.24 0.13 10.65
N GLU A 171 27.66 0.11 11.84
CA GLU A 171 27.99 1.09 12.90
C GLU A 171 29.49 1.11 13.23
N LYS A 172 30.10 -0.07 13.36
CA LYS A 172 31.55 -0.18 13.59
C LYS A 172 32.37 0.34 12.41
N LEU A 173 31.91 0.13 11.19
CA LEU A 173 32.56 0.62 9.97
C LEU A 173 32.48 2.16 9.91
N PHE A 174 31.29 2.72 10.12
CA PHE A 174 31.10 4.18 10.16
C PHE A 174 31.91 4.84 11.27
N ALA A 175 31.96 4.24 12.47
CA ALA A 175 32.78 4.74 13.57
C ALA A 175 34.27 4.74 13.25
N ARG A 176 34.75 3.84 12.36
CA ARG A 176 36.18 3.84 11.91
C ARG A 176 36.44 4.83 10.78
N MET A 177 35.43 5.23 10.03
CA MET A 177 35.54 6.16 8.90
C MET A 177 35.30 7.63 9.34
N ALA A 178 34.69 7.83 10.50
CA ALA A 178 34.49 9.19 11.04
C ALA A 178 35.84 9.84 11.40
N PRO A 179 36.09 11.08 10.98
CA PRO A 179 37.27 11.79 11.38
C PRO A 179 37.31 12.00 12.91
N PRO A 180 38.47 12.02 13.54
CA PRO A 180 38.59 12.22 14.99
C PRO A 180 38.02 13.60 15.37
N GLY A 181 36.87 13.63 16.04
CA GLY A 181 36.16 14.83 16.49
C GLY A 181 34.66 14.88 16.18
N GLU A 182 34.16 14.12 15.22
CA GLU A 182 32.74 14.19 14.81
C GLU A 182 31.89 13.01 15.36
N SER A 183 32.39 12.21 16.25
CA SER A 183 31.74 10.98 16.72
C SER A 183 30.47 11.21 17.56
N GLU A 184 30.23 12.41 18.09
CA GLU A 184 29.03 12.72 18.88
C GLU A 184 27.85 13.22 18.03
N GLU A 185 28.11 13.95 16.93
CA GLU A 185 27.04 14.41 16.02
C GLU A 185 26.40 13.28 15.21
N VAL A 186 27.20 12.29 14.81
CA VAL A 186 26.70 11.13 14.06
C VAL A 186 25.79 10.25 14.93
N LYS A 187 26.06 10.14 16.23
CA LYS A 187 25.19 9.42 17.17
C LYS A 187 23.85 10.11 17.41
N SER A 188 23.80 11.43 17.30
CA SER A 188 22.55 12.21 17.44
C SER A 188 21.63 12.12 16.22
N LEU A 189 22.15 11.76 15.05
CA LEU A 189 21.37 11.65 13.82
C LEU A 189 20.78 10.24 13.60
N MET A 190 21.26 9.23 14.33
CA MET A 190 20.82 7.84 14.21
C MET A 190 19.89 7.37 15.35
N GLY A 191 19.62 8.21 16.34
CA GLY A 191 18.65 7.96 17.43
C GLY A 191 17.33 8.68 17.17
#